data_f4082a186530e0b4a325553f6131ef72
#
_entry.id   f4082a186530e0b4a325553f6131ef72
#
_cell.length_a   1.000
_cell.length_b   1.000
_cell.length_c   1.000
_cell.angle_alpha   90.00
_cell.angle_beta   90.00
_cell.angle_gamma   90.00
#
_symmetry.space_group_name_H-M   'P 1'
#
loop_
_entity.id
_entity.type
_entity.pdbx_description
1 polymer ?
#
loop_
_entity_poly.entity_id
_entity_poly.type
_entity_poly.pdbx_seq_one_letter_code
_entity_poly.pdbx_strand_id
1 'polypeptide(L)'
;MKLRKLFAGVAAAATLLGGMAFGATTANAAATDAATITVNNAQAGYTYTGYKFATFDNVQGTAPNATSVEVNTVAAWKDAVYNAADAANGDAAVPAEYAENPAAYVATFDAATARKFTDELTKHIPVGEQGTAAVNGVITATEGWFLVTSKAEKAGKSALVATQITSGGETYTKITLNAEDGQHNIDALGQFNAKDENAPTPPTKSANGTGTVNVGDTVNYTITAVVPPAAAGYDTYKYTITDAASKGLNVAKDNANFVVVVKKGSTDGTDKTLAETSGDYTLTQQGSASDENGTVTTIAFPNVKDYAGKTIQVTYKGVVTSDAVDQVTNKATVKNNNDQTGEGTPVVKKLGKFDFTKIGIDNDANGLAGAEFKVSADGGKTFIKFSQDANGVYYPDANGNETLTSADGKGAQKTLGKVAVRGLAEGVYTAQETKAPTGYAENFKVTFTVTIGTNGGEGTLAVDTLHQVNTTNKTVLNVKSITQLPLTGAAGTMLFTVVAVLLAGVAATVFAKSRSTKRALNV
;
A
#
# COMPACT_ATOMS: atom_id res chain seq x y z
N MET A 1 20.57 -29.28 -22.56
CA MET A 1 21.04 -28.04 -21.92
C MET A 1 20.18 -27.82 -20.66
N LYS A 2 20.76 -28.05 -19.58
CA LYS A 2 20.44 -27.85 -18.14
C LYS A 2 19.16 -27.06 -17.81
N LEU A 3 18.04 -27.77 -17.59
CA LEU A 3 16.98 -27.31 -16.66
C LEU A 3 17.30 -27.95 -15.29
N ARG A 4 18.15 -27.29 -14.55
CA ARG A 4 18.46 -27.66 -13.17
C ARG A 4 17.78 -26.68 -12.23
N LYS A 5 17.01 -27.24 -11.26
CA LYS A 5 16.63 -26.69 -9.97
C LYS A 5 15.46 -25.71 -9.97
N LEU A 6 14.27 -26.23 -9.94
CA LEU A 6 13.06 -25.50 -9.56
C LEU A 6 12.12 -26.29 -8.62
N PHE A 7 12.64 -27.23 -7.81
CA PHE A 7 11.78 -28.01 -6.91
C PHE A 7 12.44 -28.34 -5.57
N ALA A 8 12.96 -27.35 -4.88
CA ALA A 8 13.30 -27.54 -3.47
C ALA A 8 12.25 -26.85 -2.58
N GLY A 9 11.01 -27.26 -2.73
CA GLY A 9 9.89 -26.71 -2.00
C GLY A 9 8.93 -27.75 -1.45
N VAL A 10 9.11 -29.01 -1.80
CA VAL A 10 8.42 -30.16 -1.18
C VAL A 10 9.48 -30.96 -0.42
N ALA A 11 10.24 -30.27 0.42
CA ALA A 11 11.20 -30.91 1.30
C ALA A 11 10.47 -31.89 2.19
N ALA A 12 10.88 -33.14 2.11
CA ALA A 12 10.37 -34.31 2.81
C ALA A 12 9.08 -34.95 2.26
N ALA A 13 8.68 -34.67 1.00
CA ALA A 13 7.87 -35.67 0.32
C ALA A 13 8.81 -36.77 -0.10
N ALA A 14 8.93 -37.73 0.77
CA ALA A 14 9.75 -38.88 0.59
C ALA A 14 9.33 -39.67 -0.66
N THR A 15 10.23 -39.86 -1.55
CA THR A 15 10.16 -40.99 -2.44
C THR A 15 11.16 -42.01 -1.91
N LEU A 16 10.65 -43.13 -1.42
CA LEU A 16 11.40 -44.24 -0.84
C LEU A 16 11.45 -45.36 -1.86
N LEU A 17 12.56 -45.58 -2.55
CA LEU A 17 12.75 -46.72 -3.41
C LEU A 17 14.17 -47.27 -3.42
N GLY A 18 14.33 -48.45 -2.98
CA GLY A 18 15.46 -49.29 -3.24
C GLY A 18 15.05 -50.75 -3.15
N GLY A 19 15.09 -51.45 -4.27
CA GLY A 19 15.07 -52.90 -4.35
C GLY A 19 13.85 -53.62 -3.74
N MET A 20 12.84 -53.88 -4.57
CA MET A 20 11.71 -54.68 -4.18
C MET A 20 12.10 -56.16 -3.98
N ALA A 21 11.96 -56.68 -2.78
CA ALA A 21 11.78 -58.09 -2.57
C ALA A 21 10.28 -58.35 -2.41
N PHE A 22 9.64 -58.93 -3.43
CA PHE A 22 8.28 -59.42 -3.31
C PHE A 22 8.28 -60.71 -2.46
N GLY A 23 8.03 -60.57 -1.18
CA GLY A 23 7.77 -61.70 -0.27
C GLY A 23 6.33 -61.62 0.22
N ALA A 24 5.59 -62.76 0.18
CA ALA A 24 4.25 -62.87 0.69
C ALA A 24 4.23 -62.48 2.18
N THR A 25 3.50 -61.43 2.50
CA THR A 25 3.50 -60.79 3.81
C THR A 25 2.66 -61.56 4.78
N THR A 26 3.28 -62.09 5.83
CA THR A 26 2.65 -62.18 7.13
C THR A 26 2.50 -60.80 7.71
N ALA A 27 1.33 -60.44 8.22
CA ALA A 27 1.09 -59.16 8.88
C ALA A 27 2.11 -58.95 9.99
N ASN A 28 3.09 -58.09 9.73
CA ASN A 28 4.04 -57.69 10.75
C ASN A 28 3.37 -56.66 11.66
N ALA A 29 3.64 -56.77 12.95
CA ALA A 29 3.20 -55.84 13.96
C ALA A 29 3.66 -54.43 13.54
N ALA A 30 2.77 -53.46 13.63
CA ALA A 30 3.13 -52.06 13.41
C ALA A 30 4.34 -51.68 14.25
N ALA A 31 5.33 -51.00 13.69
CA ALA A 31 6.48 -50.51 14.44
C ALA A 31 6.00 -49.73 15.68
N THR A 32 6.48 -50.21 16.86
CA THR A 32 6.05 -49.68 18.15
C THR A 32 7.07 -48.73 18.78
N ASP A 33 8.23 -48.59 18.14
CA ASP A 33 9.29 -47.73 18.66
C ASP A 33 8.87 -46.26 18.65
N ALA A 34 9.18 -45.58 19.76
CA ALA A 34 8.85 -44.21 19.94
C ALA A 34 9.64 -43.33 18.96
N ALA A 35 8.94 -42.47 18.26
CA ALA A 35 9.53 -41.55 17.30
C ALA A 35 8.92 -40.13 17.44
N THR A 36 9.57 -39.16 16.85
CA THR A 36 9.07 -37.79 16.83
C THR A 36 9.13 -37.18 15.43
N ILE A 37 8.22 -36.26 15.19
CA ILE A 37 8.27 -35.38 14.01
C ILE A 37 8.38 -33.93 14.49
N THR A 38 9.47 -33.28 14.16
CA THR A 38 9.69 -31.86 14.44
C THR A 38 9.13 -31.01 13.32
N VAL A 39 8.23 -30.11 13.67
CA VAL A 39 7.66 -29.09 12.75
C VAL A 39 8.53 -27.84 12.84
N ASN A 40 9.48 -27.71 11.93
CA ASN A 40 10.29 -26.50 11.82
C ASN A 40 9.43 -25.35 11.24
N ASN A 41 9.66 -24.13 11.68
CA ASN A 41 8.88 -22.95 11.27
C ASN A 41 7.37 -23.05 11.56
N ALA A 42 6.98 -23.77 12.60
CA ALA A 42 5.58 -23.84 13.03
C ALA A 42 5.03 -22.42 13.27
N GLN A 43 3.89 -22.12 12.67
CA GLN A 43 3.27 -20.80 12.75
C GLN A 43 2.25 -20.73 13.88
N ALA A 44 2.22 -19.60 14.60
CA ALA A 44 1.21 -19.36 15.63
C ALA A 44 -0.19 -19.38 15.01
N GLY A 45 -1.15 -20.02 15.70
CA GLY A 45 -2.52 -20.17 15.22
C GLY A 45 -2.75 -21.36 14.27
N TYR A 46 -1.71 -22.10 13.90
CA TYR A 46 -1.83 -23.35 13.16
C TYR A 46 -1.71 -24.55 14.12
N THR A 47 -2.56 -25.54 13.90
CA THR A 47 -2.48 -26.85 14.54
C THR A 47 -1.93 -27.85 13.54
N TYR A 48 -0.85 -28.53 13.88
CA TYR A 48 -0.24 -29.58 13.07
C TYR A 48 -0.65 -30.93 13.62
N THR A 49 -1.17 -31.83 12.78
CA THR A 49 -1.64 -33.16 13.20
C THR A 49 -1.07 -34.21 12.27
N GLY A 50 -0.38 -35.19 12.84
CA GLY A 50 0.22 -36.31 12.13
C GLY A 50 -0.69 -37.54 12.12
N TYR A 51 -0.86 -38.13 10.94
CA TYR A 51 -1.60 -39.38 10.72
C TYR A 51 -0.69 -40.38 10.07
N LYS A 52 -0.45 -41.55 10.77
CA LYS A 52 0.40 -42.60 10.24
C LYS A 52 -0.36 -43.45 9.21
N PHE A 53 0.07 -43.40 7.96
CA PHE A 53 -0.55 -44.16 6.86
C PHE A 53 0.30 -45.34 6.37
N ALA A 54 1.61 -45.38 6.73
CA ALA A 54 2.49 -46.49 6.39
C ALA A 54 3.52 -46.77 7.50
N THR A 55 4.09 -47.99 7.51
CA THR A 55 5.19 -48.44 8.37
C THR A 55 6.42 -48.76 7.53
N PHE A 56 7.56 -48.91 8.19
CA PHE A 56 8.84 -49.27 7.59
C PHE A 56 9.31 -50.61 8.11
N ASP A 57 9.80 -51.48 7.20
CA ASP A 57 10.39 -52.76 7.53
C ASP A 57 11.67 -53.01 6.68
N ASN A 58 12.42 -54.07 6.98
CA ASN A 58 13.57 -54.56 6.21
C ASN A 58 14.58 -53.45 5.81
N VAL A 59 14.96 -52.59 6.76
CA VAL A 59 15.91 -51.51 6.53
C VAL A 59 17.30 -52.08 6.24
N GLN A 60 17.91 -51.59 5.14
CA GLN A 60 19.28 -51.92 4.75
C GLN A 60 20.14 -50.68 4.76
N GLY A 61 21.42 -50.82 5.01
CA GLY A 61 22.38 -49.71 4.99
C GLY A 61 23.25 -49.73 6.25
N THR A 62 24.01 -48.66 6.41
CA THR A 62 24.82 -48.42 7.62
C THR A 62 24.35 -47.15 8.29
N ALA A 63 23.91 -47.22 9.54
CA ALA A 63 23.48 -46.04 10.27
C ALA A 63 24.53 -44.90 10.22
N PRO A 64 24.15 -43.65 10.02
CA PRO A 64 22.78 -43.13 10.03
C PRO A 64 22.02 -43.19 8.68
N ASN A 65 22.58 -43.83 7.64
CA ASN A 65 22.03 -43.89 6.29
C ASN A 65 21.35 -45.23 6.01
N ALA A 66 20.06 -45.23 5.70
CA ALA A 66 19.38 -46.33 5.04
C ALA A 66 19.57 -46.25 3.53
N THR A 67 19.90 -47.38 2.89
CA THR A 67 20.04 -47.49 1.43
C THR A 67 18.87 -48.24 0.80
N SER A 68 18.02 -48.88 1.59
CA SER A 68 16.78 -49.53 1.21
C SER A 68 15.84 -49.62 2.40
N VAL A 69 14.55 -49.46 2.16
CA VAL A 69 13.50 -49.58 3.17
C VAL A 69 12.27 -50.19 2.51
N GLU A 70 11.64 -51.17 3.13
CA GLU A 70 10.33 -51.67 2.72
C GLU A 70 9.22 -50.83 3.34
N VAL A 71 8.24 -50.41 2.53
CA VAL A 71 7.11 -49.59 2.94
C VAL A 71 5.84 -50.43 2.94
N ASN A 72 5.12 -50.46 4.07
CA ASN A 72 3.89 -51.21 4.22
C ASN A 72 2.73 -50.30 4.59
N THR A 73 1.63 -50.38 3.85
CA THR A 73 0.42 -49.56 4.08
C THR A 73 -0.26 -50.00 5.39
N VAL A 74 -0.60 -49.05 6.26
CA VAL A 74 -1.45 -49.34 7.43
C VAL A 74 -2.85 -49.74 6.93
N ALA A 75 -3.37 -50.89 7.42
CA ALA A 75 -4.60 -51.48 6.90
C ALA A 75 -5.80 -50.52 6.87
N ALA A 76 -5.98 -49.69 7.90
CA ALA A 76 -7.04 -48.69 7.96
C ALA A 76 -6.91 -47.58 6.88
N TRP A 77 -5.73 -47.39 6.31
CA TRP A 77 -5.43 -46.39 5.31
C TRP A 77 -5.39 -46.91 3.88
N LYS A 78 -5.53 -48.21 3.65
CA LYS A 78 -5.36 -48.85 2.35
C LYS A 78 -6.21 -48.17 1.26
N ASP A 79 -7.51 -48.05 1.46
CA ASP A 79 -8.42 -47.47 0.48
C ASP A 79 -8.15 -45.96 0.27
N ALA A 80 -7.84 -45.24 1.34
CA ALA A 80 -7.53 -43.81 1.29
C ALA A 80 -6.24 -43.56 0.50
N VAL A 81 -5.19 -44.33 0.74
CA VAL A 81 -3.91 -44.24 0.04
C VAL A 81 -4.05 -44.66 -1.41
N TYR A 82 -4.81 -45.73 -1.70
CA TYR A 82 -5.08 -46.18 -3.06
C TYR A 82 -5.80 -45.10 -3.87
N ASN A 83 -6.92 -44.55 -3.37
CA ASN A 83 -7.72 -43.54 -4.06
C ASN A 83 -6.93 -42.24 -4.24
N ALA A 84 -6.15 -41.81 -3.26
CA ALA A 84 -5.33 -40.64 -3.38
C ALA A 84 -4.17 -40.83 -4.37
N ALA A 85 -3.57 -42.02 -4.45
CA ALA A 85 -2.52 -42.34 -5.40
C ALA A 85 -3.04 -42.37 -6.86
N ASP A 86 -4.21 -42.97 -7.05
CA ASP A 86 -4.91 -43.01 -8.35
C ASP A 86 -5.21 -41.59 -8.84
N ALA A 87 -5.82 -40.76 -7.99
CA ALA A 87 -6.12 -39.37 -8.32
C ALA A 87 -4.88 -38.49 -8.58
N ALA A 88 -3.78 -38.77 -7.88
CA ALA A 88 -2.53 -37.99 -8.04
C ALA A 88 -1.79 -38.30 -9.34
N ASN A 89 -1.87 -39.52 -9.82
CA ASN A 89 -1.16 -39.99 -11.01
C ASN A 89 -1.94 -39.75 -12.32
N GLY A 90 -3.10 -39.12 -12.25
CA GLY A 90 -3.93 -38.82 -13.43
C GLY A 90 -4.62 -40.05 -13.97
N ASP A 91 -4.51 -40.29 -15.30
CA ASP A 91 -5.19 -41.41 -15.96
C ASP A 91 -4.49 -42.77 -15.79
N ALA A 92 -3.37 -42.84 -15.06
CA ALA A 92 -2.64 -44.08 -14.81
C ALA A 92 -3.10 -44.72 -13.51
N ALA A 93 -3.91 -45.76 -13.60
CA ALA A 93 -4.38 -46.52 -12.44
C ALA A 93 -3.20 -47.08 -11.60
N VAL A 94 -3.42 -47.22 -10.30
CA VAL A 94 -2.46 -47.91 -9.40
C VAL A 94 -2.23 -49.31 -9.96
N PRO A 95 -0.97 -49.74 -10.23
CA PRO A 95 -0.70 -51.07 -10.75
C PRO A 95 -1.23 -52.16 -9.83
N ALA A 96 -1.72 -53.26 -10.42
CA ALA A 96 -2.38 -54.36 -9.67
C ALA A 96 -1.49 -54.99 -8.57
N GLU A 97 -0.17 -55.00 -8.79
CA GLU A 97 0.81 -55.49 -7.80
C GLU A 97 0.89 -54.63 -6.56
N TYR A 98 0.47 -53.36 -6.60
CA TYR A 98 0.42 -52.47 -5.45
C TYR A 98 -0.97 -52.35 -4.81
N ALA A 99 -1.99 -53.03 -5.35
CA ALA A 99 -3.36 -52.89 -4.85
C ALA A 99 -3.52 -53.20 -3.36
N GLU A 100 -2.74 -54.13 -2.84
CA GLU A 100 -2.73 -54.52 -1.41
C GLU A 100 -1.76 -53.64 -0.59
N ASN A 101 -0.80 -52.96 -1.21
CA ASN A 101 0.18 -52.11 -0.56
C ASN A 101 0.40 -50.81 -1.34
N PRO A 102 -0.60 -49.92 -1.42
CA PRO A 102 -0.51 -48.72 -2.24
C PRO A 102 0.52 -47.69 -1.74
N ALA A 103 0.92 -47.70 -0.45
CA ALA A 103 1.99 -46.85 0.03
C ALA A 103 3.36 -47.18 -0.60
N ALA A 104 3.61 -48.45 -0.94
CA ALA A 104 4.79 -48.82 -1.71
C ALA A 104 4.81 -48.22 -3.12
N TYR A 105 3.64 -48.07 -3.76
CA TYR A 105 3.52 -47.34 -5.03
C TYR A 105 3.78 -45.83 -4.86
N VAL A 106 3.21 -45.20 -3.82
CA VAL A 106 3.47 -43.79 -3.51
C VAL A 106 4.97 -43.52 -3.30
N ALA A 107 5.70 -44.49 -2.73
CA ALA A 107 7.15 -44.38 -2.57
C ALA A 107 7.91 -44.27 -3.91
N THR A 108 7.27 -44.55 -5.05
CA THR A 108 7.87 -44.40 -6.40
C THR A 108 7.63 -43.02 -7.03
N PHE A 109 6.82 -42.16 -6.41
CA PHE A 109 6.40 -40.92 -6.97
C PHE A 109 7.53 -39.88 -7.02
N ASP A 110 7.57 -39.11 -8.10
CA ASP A 110 8.37 -37.89 -8.12
C ASP A 110 7.76 -36.81 -7.19
N ALA A 111 8.52 -35.77 -6.93
CA ALA A 111 8.10 -34.70 -6.01
C ALA A 111 6.78 -34.02 -6.41
N ALA A 112 6.50 -33.89 -7.71
CA ALA A 112 5.29 -33.25 -8.20
C ALA A 112 4.05 -34.14 -7.98
N THR A 113 4.18 -35.43 -8.27
CA THR A 113 3.13 -36.43 -8.05
C THR A 113 2.90 -36.67 -6.57
N ALA A 114 3.97 -36.74 -5.76
CA ALA A 114 3.88 -36.84 -4.30
C ALA A 114 3.17 -35.62 -3.69
N ARG A 115 3.35 -34.41 -4.24
CA ARG A 115 2.61 -33.22 -3.79
C ARG A 115 1.11 -33.36 -4.08
N LYS A 116 0.72 -33.79 -5.29
CA LYS A 116 -0.68 -34.04 -5.63
C LYS A 116 -1.28 -35.13 -4.73
N PHE A 117 -0.55 -36.22 -4.52
CA PHE A 117 -0.95 -37.27 -3.60
C PHE A 117 -1.21 -36.75 -2.19
N THR A 118 -0.33 -35.90 -1.67
CA THR A 118 -0.51 -35.31 -0.34
C THR A 118 -1.78 -34.49 -0.24
N ASP A 119 -2.08 -33.70 -1.28
CA ASP A 119 -3.29 -32.88 -1.33
C ASP A 119 -4.57 -33.75 -1.44
N GLU A 120 -4.51 -34.86 -2.21
CA GLU A 120 -5.62 -35.81 -2.32
C GLU A 120 -5.78 -36.62 -1.02
N LEU A 121 -4.70 -37.16 -0.43
CA LEU A 121 -4.79 -37.93 0.81
C LEU A 121 -5.39 -37.11 1.96
N THR A 122 -5.11 -35.80 2.01
CA THR A 122 -5.72 -34.90 2.99
C THR A 122 -7.26 -34.89 2.94
N LYS A 123 -7.84 -35.14 1.77
CA LYS A 123 -9.30 -35.21 1.56
C LYS A 123 -9.88 -36.60 1.91
N HIS A 124 -9.03 -37.62 2.00
CA HIS A 124 -9.43 -39.02 2.15
C HIS A 124 -9.03 -39.62 3.51
N ILE A 125 -8.74 -38.78 4.52
CA ILE A 125 -8.43 -39.28 5.88
C ILE A 125 -9.58 -40.19 6.33
N PRO A 126 -9.29 -41.48 6.74
CA PRO A 126 -10.34 -42.43 7.11
C PRO A 126 -11.18 -41.91 8.28
N VAL A 127 -12.49 -42.17 8.21
CA VAL A 127 -13.43 -41.77 9.26
C VAL A 127 -13.07 -42.50 10.58
N GLY A 128 -12.88 -41.73 11.64
CA GLY A 128 -12.54 -42.27 12.98
C GLY A 128 -11.03 -42.32 13.27
N GLU A 129 -10.17 -42.07 12.27
CA GLU A 129 -8.72 -41.96 12.53
C GLU A 129 -8.43 -40.74 13.40
N GLN A 130 -7.71 -40.99 14.49
CA GLN A 130 -7.27 -39.98 15.44
C GLN A 130 -5.81 -39.65 15.15
N GLY A 131 -5.58 -38.48 14.57
CA GLY A 131 -4.22 -37.99 14.40
C GLY A 131 -3.61 -37.50 15.72
N THR A 132 -2.30 -37.46 15.78
CA THR A 132 -1.56 -36.91 16.93
C THR A 132 -1.23 -35.44 16.67
N ALA A 133 -1.71 -34.55 17.53
CA ALA A 133 -1.43 -33.13 17.43
C ALA A 133 -0.01 -32.81 17.94
N ALA A 134 0.63 -31.81 17.28
CA ALA A 134 1.92 -31.29 17.73
C ALA A 134 1.77 -30.47 19.00
N VAL A 135 2.68 -30.70 19.95
CA VAL A 135 2.84 -29.88 21.16
C VAL A 135 4.20 -29.19 21.07
N ASN A 136 4.22 -27.86 21.14
CA ASN A 136 5.44 -27.05 20.98
C ASN A 136 6.22 -27.40 19.69
N GLY A 137 5.51 -27.63 18.58
CA GLY A 137 6.12 -27.96 17.30
C GLY A 137 6.64 -29.39 17.16
N VAL A 138 6.30 -30.28 18.09
CA VAL A 138 6.72 -31.70 18.06
C VAL A 138 5.49 -32.63 18.10
N ILE A 139 5.40 -33.54 17.15
CA ILE A 139 4.43 -34.63 17.14
C ILE A 139 5.12 -35.86 17.73
N THR A 140 4.64 -36.36 18.87
CA THR A 140 5.09 -37.62 19.45
C THR A 140 4.33 -38.77 18.80
N ALA A 141 5.02 -39.71 18.21
CA ALA A 141 4.45 -40.76 17.39
C ALA A 141 5.18 -42.10 17.60
N THR A 142 4.76 -43.12 16.88
CA THR A 142 5.55 -44.35 16.64
C THR A 142 6.14 -44.27 15.24
N GLU A 143 7.20 -45.03 14.97
CA GLU A 143 7.85 -45.03 13.66
C GLU A 143 6.88 -45.29 12.51
N GLY A 144 7.10 -44.61 11.39
CA GLY A 144 6.30 -44.75 10.19
C GLY A 144 6.32 -43.54 9.26
N TRP A 145 5.49 -43.63 8.25
CA TRP A 145 5.29 -42.54 7.28
C TRP A 145 3.97 -41.84 7.55
N PHE A 146 4.01 -40.53 7.65
CA PHE A 146 2.90 -39.70 8.12
C PHE A 146 2.43 -38.71 7.06
N LEU A 147 1.11 -38.55 6.98
CA LEU A 147 0.50 -37.34 6.51
C LEU A 147 0.45 -36.36 7.69
N VAL A 148 1.13 -35.24 7.59
CA VAL A 148 1.00 -34.13 8.55
C VAL A 148 0.12 -33.07 7.94
N THR A 149 -1.04 -32.82 8.54
CA THR A 149 -1.95 -31.73 8.13
C THR A 149 -1.69 -30.49 8.95
N SER A 150 -1.88 -29.32 8.39
CA SER A 150 -1.94 -28.07 9.14
C SER A 150 -3.30 -27.43 8.99
N LYS A 151 -3.83 -26.86 10.08
CA LYS A 151 -5.15 -26.23 10.12
C LYS A 151 -5.13 -24.96 10.96
N ALA A 152 -5.69 -23.89 10.40
CA ALA A 152 -6.03 -22.65 11.07
C ALA A 152 -7.46 -22.25 10.66
N GLU A 153 -7.86 -20.99 10.76
CA GLU A 153 -9.12 -20.48 10.18
C GLU A 153 -9.22 -20.77 8.68
N LYS A 154 -8.08 -20.77 7.98
CA LYS A 154 -7.94 -21.22 6.58
C LYS A 154 -7.20 -22.55 6.56
N ALA A 155 -7.47 -23.35 5.52
CA ALA A 155 -6.74 -24.59 5.31
C ALA A 155 -5.25 -24.33 5.15
N GLY A 156 -4.44 -25.05 5.93
CA GLY A 156 -2.99 -25.03 5.82
C GLY A 156 -2.46 -25.99 4.75
N LYS A 157 -1.14 -26.12 4.67
CA LYS A 157 -0.45 -26.99 3.71
C LYS A 157 0.00 -28.29 4.38
N SER A 158 -0.49 -29.42 3.89
CA SER A 158 -0.11 -30.74 4.38
C SER A 158 1.26 -31.18 3.84
N ALA A 159 1.93 -32.08 4.55
CA ALA A 159 3.21 -32.65 4.17
C ALA A 159 3.24 -34.16 4.41
N LEU A 160 4.07 -34.88 3.65
CA LEU A 160 4.45 -36.27 3.94
C LEU A 160 5.76 -36.25 4.71
N VAL A 161 5.81 -36.96 5.84
CA VAL A 161 6.98 -36.97 6.72
C VAL A 161 7.25 -38.40 7.20
N ALA A 162 8.45 -38.89 6.92
CA ALA A 162 8.94 -40.15 7.50
C ALA A 162 9.64 -39.87 8.82
N THR A 163 9.37 -40.67 9.83
CA THR A 163 10.09 -40.62 11.11
C THR A 163 11.50 -41.20 10.98
N GLN A 164 12.33 -41.04 12.00
CA GLN A 164 13.51 -41.89 12.16
C GLN A 164 13.10 -43.35 12.17
N ILE A 165 14.01 -44.23 11.78
CA ILE A 165 13.76 -45.66 11.69
C ILE A 165 14.77 -46.38 12.60
N THR A 166 14.31 -47.26 13.47
CA THR A 166 15.16 -48.11 14.32
C THR A 166 15.09 -49.53 13.82
N SER A 167 16.23 -50.13 13.53
CA SER A 167 16.31 -51.52 13.09
C SER A 167 17.60 -52.17 13.61
N GLY A 168 17.50 -53.34 14.21
CA GLY A 168 18.67 -54.04 14.73
C GLY A 168 19.41 -53.32 15.86
N GLY A 169 18.76 -52.37 16.57
CA GLY A 169 19.37 -51.52 17.59
C GLY A 169 20.10 -50.28 17.05
N GLU A 170 20.08 -50.08 15.74
CA GLU A 170 20.66 -48.92 15.05
C GLU A 170 19.56 -47.93 14.68
N THR A 171 19.88 -46.63 14.68
CA THR A 171 18.93 -45.55 14.29
C THR A 171 19.35 -44.93 12.98
N TYR A 172 18.44 -44.94 12.01
CA TYR A 172 18.59 -44.32 10.71
C TYR A 172 17.89 -42.98 10.69
N THR A 173 18.64 -41.93 10.39
CA THR A 173 18.14 -40.54 10.33
C THR A 173 18.16 -39.98 8.92
N LYS A 174 18.63 -40.74 7.94
CA LYS A 174 18.69 -40.41 6.51
C LYS A 174 18.32 -41.62 5.66
N ILE A 175 17.81 -41.34 4.48
CA ILE A 175 17.63 -42.33 3.43
C ILE A 175 18.39 -41.83 2.20
N THR A 176 19.36 -42.64 1.74
CA THR A 176 20.14 -42.38 0.55
C THR A 176 20.01 -43.56 -0.36
N LEU A 177 19.09 -43.50 -1.30
CA LEU A 177 18.92 -44.54 -2.30
C LEU A 177 20.01 -44.37 -3.36
N ASN A 178 20.59 -45.48 -3.79
CA ASN A 178 21.63 -45.49 -4.85
C ASN A 178 21.07 -45.21 -6.24
N ALA A 179 20.05 -44.34 -6.35
CA ALA A 179 19.51 -43.89 -7.59
C ALA A 179 20.45 -42.83 -8.18
N GLU A 180 20.87 -42.98 -9.41
CA GLU A 180 21.78 -42.05 -10.13
C GLU A 180 21.26 -40.61 -10.17
N ASP A 181 19.97 -40.39 -9.93
CA ASP A 181 19.30 -39.09 -10.00
C ASP A 181 19.21 -38.33 -8.65
N GLY A 182 19.46 -38.99 -7.51
CA GLY A 182 19.38 -38.42 -6.17
C GLY A 182 17.98 -37.88 -5.79
N GLN A 183 16.94 -38.22 -6.56
CA GLN A 183 15.59 -37.67 -6.37
C GLN A 183 14.87 -38.23 -5.12
N HIS A 184 15.32 -39.38 -4.65
CA HIS A 184 14.68 -40.14 -3.58
C HIS A 184 15.45 -40.10 -2.26
N ASN A 185 16.41 -39.17 -2.15
CA ASN A 185 17.18 -39.01 -0.93
C ASN A 185 16.45 -38.14 0.10
N ILE A 186 16.42 -38.59 1.34
CA ILE A 186 15.92 -37.84 2.50
C ILE A 186 17.08 -37.53 3.41
N ASP A 187 17.51 -36.29 3.46
CA ASP A 187 18.68 -35.87 4.27
C ASP A 187 18.39 -35.76 5.77
N ALA A 188 17.11 -35.70 6.16
CA ALA A 188 16.71 -35.60 7.55
C ALA A 188 15.32 -36.21 7.79
N LEU A 189 15.29 -37.39 8.40
CA LEU A 189 14.04 -38.02 8.88
C LEU A 189 13.56 -37.39 10.19
N GLY A 190 12.27 -37.49 10.46
CA GLY A 190 11.65 -37.00 11.69
C GLY A 190 11.50 -35.48 11.75
N GLN A 191 11.58 -34.78 10.62
CA GLN A 191 11.36 -33.32 10.59
C GLN A 191 10.90 -32.83 9.23
N PHE A 192 10.23 -31.68 9.22
CA PHE A 192 9.92 -30.93 7.99
C PHE A 192 9.76 -29.44 8.28
N ASN A 193 9.91 -28.63 7.24
CA ASN A 193 9.67 -27.18 7.32
C ASN A 193 8.22 -26.89 6.96
N ALA A 194 7.43 -26.41 7.92
CA ALA A 194 6.09 -25.95 7.66
C ALA A 194 6.13 -24.75 6.69
N LYS A 195 5.21 -24.76 5.71
CA LYS A 195 5.08 -23.70 4.69
C LYS A 195 3.78 -22.90 4.85
N ASP A 196 3.19 -23.00 6.02
CA ASP A 196 2.08 -22.17 6.43
C ASP A 196 2.59 -20.80 6.83
N GLU A 197 1.84 -19.77 6.51
CA GLU A 197 2.19 -18.40 6.85
C GLU A 197 0.95 -17.62 7.20
N ASN A 198 1.08 -16.77 8.19
CA ASN A 198 0.11 -15.72 8.47
C ASN A 198 0.25 -14.59 7.44
N ALA A 199 -0.77 -13.74 7.35
CA ALA A 199 -0.69 -12.54 6.55
C ALA A 199 0.57 -11.75 6.94
N PRO A 200 1.32 -11.21 5.98
CA PRO A 200 2.52 -10.45 6.27
C PRO A 200 2.19 -9.20 7.07
N THR A 201 3.13 -8.75 7.88
CA THR A 201 2.99 -7.49 8.62
C THR A 201 2.61 -6.36 7.65
N PRO A 202 1.54 -5.60 7.91
CA PRO A 202 1.17 -4.46 7.09
C PRO A 202 2.34 -3.49 6.89
N PRO A 203 2.58 -2.99 5.68
CA PRO A 203 3.63 -2.02 5.45
C PRO A 203 3.27 -0.68 6.08
N THR A 204 4.26 0.07 6.52
CA THR A 204 4.09 1.47 6.87
C THR A 204 4.37 2.36 5.67
N LYS A 205 3.65 3.47 5.57
CA LYS A 205 3.86 4.46 4.53
C LYS A 205 3.87 5.86 5.12
N SER A 206 4.83 6.68 4.69
CA SER A 206 4.94 8.08 5.09
C SER A 206 5.16 8.98 3.88
N ALA A 207 4.92 10.27 4.06
CA ALA A 207 5.22 11.30 3.07
C ALA A 207 5.81 12.53 3.78
N ASN A 208 6.60 13.31 3.05
CA ASN A 208 7.13 14.58 3.55
C ASN A 208 6.06 15.68 3.61
N GLY A 209 6.40 16.81 4.24
CA GLY A 209 5.56 18.01 4.32
C GLY A 209 4.36 17.86 5.26
N THR A 210 3.46 18.84 5.20
CA THR A 210 2.24 18.91 6.02
C THR A 210 1.12 18.00 5.52
N GLY A 211 -0.06 18.06 6.14
CA GLY A 211 -1.25 17.33 5.72
C GLY A 211 -1.89 17.84 4.43
N THR A 212 -1.43 18.98 3.90
CA THR A 212 -1.95 19.64 2.70
C THR A 212 -0.89 19.82 1.62
N VAL A 213 -1.32 20.02 0.37
CA VAL A 213 -0.46 20.21 -0.81
C VAL A 213 -1.13 21.16 -1.82
N ASN A 214 -0.31 21.79 -2.66
CA ASN A 214 -0.80 22.48 -3.85
C ASN A 214 -0.83 21.52 -5.06
N VAL A 215 -1.67 21.84 -6.04
CA VAL A 215 -1.50 21.30 -7.39
C VAL A 215 -0.13 21.74 -7.91
N GLY A 216 0.61 20.81 -8.50
CA GLY A 216 2.00 20.99 -8.94
C GLY A 216 3.06 20.59 -7.93
N ASP A 217 2.72 20.40 -6.67
CA ASP A 217 3.68 20.00 -5.65
C ASP A 217 4.18 18.56 -5.86
N THR A 218 5.45 18.36 -5.53
CA THR A 218 6.08 17.04 -5.48
C THR A 218 6.09 16.52 -4.05
N VAL A 219 5.49 15.35 -3.85
CA VAL A 219 5.44 14.64 -2.57
C VAL A 219 6.41 13.47 -2.61
N ASN A 220 7.33 13.40 -1.63
CA ASN A 220 8.25 12.27 -1.47
C ASN A 220 7.62 11.23 -0.55
N TYR A 221 7.50 10.00 -1.02
CA TYR A 221 6.94 8.87 -0.29
C TYR A 221 8.00 7.89 0.15
N THR A 222 7.79 7.25 1.29
CA THR A 222 8.57 6.13 1.80
C THR A 222 7.65 5.02 2.21
N ILE A 223 7.83 3.82 1.63
CA ILE A 223 7.21 2.57 2.07
C ILE A 223 8.25 1.78 2.84
N THR A 224 7.86 1.21 3.96
CA THR A 224 8.69 0.32 4.77
C THR A 224 7.93 -0.99 4.97
N ALA A 225 8.48 -2.09 4.47
CA ALA A 225 7.89 -3.42 4.48
C ALA A 225 8.87 -4.44 5.07
N VAL A 226 8.38 -5.33 5.93
CA VAL A 226 9.20 -6.38 6.55
C VAL A 226 9.01 -7.68 5.79
N VAL A 227 10.11 -8.28 5.33
CA VAL A 227 10.10 -9.62 4.75
C VAL A 227 9.79 -10.62 5.88
N PRO A 228 8.78 -11.49 5.72
CA PRO A 228 8.45 -12.46 6.76
C PRO A 228 9.66 -13.32 7.15
N PRO A 229 9.93 -13.55 8.45
CA PRO A 229 11.03 -14.43 8.89
C PRO A 229 10.94 -15.84 8.33
N ALA A 230 9.71 -16.33 8.07
CA ALA A 230 9.46 -17.63 7.45
C ALA A 230 10.10 -17.78 6.06
N ALA A 231 10.42 -16.70 5.38
CA ALA A 231 11.10 -16.72 4.07
C ALA A 231 12.41 -17.51 4.08
N ALA A 232 13.13 -17.55 5.21
CA ALA A 232 14.37 -18.32 5.38
C ALA A 232 14.18 -19.85 5.18
N GLY A 233 12.96 -20.37 5.42
CA GLY A 233 12.63 -21.80 5.27
C GLY A 233 12.29 -22.22 3.83
N TYR A 234 12.39 -21.29 2.86
CA TYR A 234 12.07 -21.55 1.46
C TYR A 234 13.34 -21.48 0.58
N ASP A 235 13.36 -22.24 -0.51
CA ASP A 235 14.41 -22.09 -1.53
C ASP A 235 14.16 -20.83 -2.37
N THR A 236 12.90 -20.51 -2.60
CA THR A 236 12.45 -19.31 -3.28
C THR A 236 11.25 -18.75 -2.55
N TYR A 237 11.32 -17.47 -2.20
CA TYR A 237 10.23 -16.75 -1.54
C TYR A 237 9.85 -15.51 -2.33
N LYS A 238 8.65 -15.53 -2.91
CA LYS A 238 8.11 -14.39 -3.65
C LYS A 238 7.52 -13.38 -2.67
N TYR A 239 7.76 -12.11 -2.94
CA TYR A 239 7.21 -10.99 -2.16
C TYR A 239 6.81 -9.86 -3.09
N THR A 240 5.70 -9.21 -2.81
CA THR A 240 5.21 -8.13 -3.67
C THR A 240 4.84 -6.94 -2.80
N ILE A 241 5.29 -5.75 -3.19
CA ILE A 241 4.84 -4.47 -2.65
C ILE A 241 4.01 -3.79 -3.73
N THR A 242 2.79 -3.39 -3.37
CA THR A 242 1.89 -2.66 -4.28
C THR A 242 1.65 -1.26 -3.71
N ASP A 243 1.76 -0.26 -4.57
CA ASP A 243 1.50 1.14 -4.29
C ASP A 243 0.30 1.61 -5.12
N ALA A 244 -0.77 2.05 -4.46
CA ALA A 244 -1.99 2.52 -5.08
C ALA A 244 -2.16 4.03 -4.81
N ALA A 245 -1.83 4.84 -5.81
CA ALA A 245 -2.00 6.28 -5.82
C ALA A 245 -3.37 6.64 -6.42
N SER A 246 -4.13 7.52 -5.76
CA SER A 246 -5.44 7.96 -6.23
C SER A 246 -5.33 8.84 -7.48
N LYS A 247 -6.46 9.07 -8.14
CA LYS A 247 -6.62 10.14 -9.12
C LYS A 247 -6.03 11.46 -8.60
N GLY A 248 -5.37 12.19 -9.47
CA GLY A 248 -4.72 13.46 -9.12
C GLY A 248 -3.32 13.32 -8.52
N LEU A 249 -2.78 12.11 -8.37
CA LEU A 249 -1.41 11.87 -7.94
C LEU A 249 -0.64 11.09 -9.01
N ASN A 250 0.23 11.76 -9.74
CA ASN A 250 1.06 11.16 -10.77
C ASN A 250 2.34 10.57 -10.17
N VAL A 251 2.44 9.25 -10.13
CA VAL A 251 3.66 8.51 -9.77
C VAL A 251 4.26 7.98 -11.06
N ALA A 252 5.34 8.60 -11.54
CA ALA A 252 5.97 8.19 -12.78
C ALA A 252 6.60 6.79 -12.65
N LYS A 253 6.32 5.91 -13.63
CA LYS A 253 7.02 4.64 -13.79
C LYS A 253 8.41 4.92 -14.37
N ASP A 254 9.33 5.23 -13.51
CA ASP A 254 10.72 5.45 -13.87
C ASP A 254 11.60 4.79 -12.81
N ASN A 255 12.52 3.91 -13.24
CA ASN A 255 13.46 3.25 -12.32
C ASN A 255 14.33 4.26 -11.57
N ALA A 256 14.57 5.44 -12.15
CA ALA A 256 15.25 6.52 -11.46
C ALA A 256 14.37 7.17 -10.36
N ASN A 257 13.04 7.05 -10.47
CA ASN A 257 12.11 7.54 -9.45
C ASN A 257 12.05 6.62 -8.22
N PHE A 258 12.16 5.28 -8.42
CA PHE A 258 12.04 4.30 -7.35
C PHE A 258 13.41 3.84 -6.87
N VAL A 259 13.71 4.08 -5.60
CA VAL A 259 14.91 3.55 -4.92
C VAL A 259 14.48 2.48 -3.93
N VAL A 260 14.92 1.24 -4.16
CA VAL A 260 14.58 0.07 -3.35
C VAL A 260 15.81 -0.38 -2.58
N VAL A 261 15.71 -0.43 -1.25
CA VAL A 261 16.84 -0.71 -0.35
C VAL A 261 16.43 -1.76 0.67
N VAL A 262 17.22 -2.82 0.80
CA VAL A 262 17.17 -3.71 1.97
C VAL A 262 17.98 -3.06 3.07
N LYS A 263 17.32 -2.72 4.17
CA LYS A 263 17.96 -2.09 5.33
C LYS A 263 18.80 -3.11 6.06
N LYS A 264 19.98 -2.69 6.52
CA LYS A 264 20.81 -3.51 7.39
C LYS A 264 20.06 -3.90 8.66
N GLY A 265 20.24 -5.15 9.10
CA GLY A 265 19.82 -5.55 10.45
C GLY A 265 20.74 -4.91 11.51
N SER A 266 20.42 -5.13 12.78
CA SER A 266 21.25 -4.62 13.91
C SER A 266 22.69 -5.16 13.90
N THR A 267 22.92 -6.29 13.23
CA THR A 267 24.21 -7.01 13.15
C THR A 267 24.87 -6.98 11.78
N ASP A 268 24.17 -6.52 10.72
CA ASP A 268 24.67 -6.52 9.34
C ASP A 268 25.31 -5.17 8.96
N GLY A 269 26.36 -5.21 8.14
CA GLY A 269 27.25 -4.07 7.89
C GLY A 269 26.65 -2.85 7.17
N THR A 270 25.96 -3.01 6.02
CA THR A 270 25.50 -1.90 5.18
C THR A 270 24.13 -2.17 4.55
N ASP A 271 23.40 -1.11 4.22
CA ASP A 271 22.19 -1.18 3.41
C ASP A 271 22.51 -1.72 1.99
N LYS A 272 21.65 -2.55 1.43
CA LYS A 272 21.81 -3.08 0.06
C LYS A 272 20.76 -2.46 -0.86
N THR A 273 21.21 -1.69 -1.85
CA THR A 273 20.34 -1.20 -2.93
C THR A 273 20.06 -2.33 -3.91
N LEU A 274 18.78 -2.52 -4.24
CA LEU A 274 18.31 -3.48 -5.23
C LEU A 274 18.08 -2.78 -6.57
N ALA A 275 18.25 -3.52 -7.67
CA ALA A 275 18.06 -2.98 -9.01
C ALA A 275 17.22 -3.92 -9.90
N GLU A 276 16.32 -3.34 -10.69
CA GLU A 276 15.54 -4.10 -11.68
C GLU A 276 16.44 -4.72 -12.74
N THR A 277 17.49 -4.00 -13.15
CA THR A 277 18.50 -4.49 -14.13
C THR A 277 19.28 -5.71 -13.66
N SER A 278 19.38 -5.92 -12.34
CA SER A 278 20.00 -7.11 -11.74
C SER A 278 19.00 -8.25 -11.52
N GLY A 279 17.73 -8.06 -11.87
CA GLY A 279 16.67 -9.04 -11.62
C GLY A 279 16.24 -9.19 -10.17
N ASP A 280 16.63 -8.23 -9.31
CA ASP A 280 16.25 -8.25 -7.89
C ASP A 280 14.73 -8.08 -7.72
N TYR A 281 14.09 -7.29 -8.59
CA TYR A 281 12.64 -7.08 -8.66
C TYR A 281 12.21 -6.73 -10.07
N THR A 282 10.90 -6.70 -10.32
CA THR A 282 10.29 -6.11 -11.51
C THR A 282 9.34 -4.99 -11.10
N LEU A 283 9.31 -3.90 -11.88
CA LEU A 283 8.44 -2.76 -11.68
C LEU A 283 7.37 -2.71 -12.78
N THR A 284 6.11 -2.84 -12.40
CA THR A 284 4.98 -2.71 -13.33
C THR A 284 4.01 -1.65 -12.84
N GLN A 285 3.30 -1.00 -13.78
CA GLN A 285 2.32 0.03 -13.45
C GLN A 285 1.09 -0.11 -14.34
N GLN A 286 -0.09 0.11 -13.74
CA GLN A 286 -1.39 0.13 -14.39
C GLN A 286 -2.14 1.40 -14.01
N GLY A 287 -2.99 1.88 -14.92
CA GLY A 287 -3.74 3.12 -14.74
C GLY A 287 -2.88 4.38 -14.91
N SER A 288 -3.48 5.53 -14.65
CA SER A 288 -2.85 6.84 -14.73
C SER A 288 -3.40 7.79 -13.66
N ALA A 289 -2.76 8.94 -13.48
CA ALA A 289 -3.22 9.96 -12.52
C ALA A 289 -4.58 10.58 -12.88
N SER A 290 -5.03 10.48 -14.13
CA SER A 290 -6.35 10.95 -14.58
C SER A 290 -7.47 9.92 -14.42
N ASP A 291 -7.13 8.64 -14.22
CA ASP A 291 -8.11 7.57 -14.07
C ASP A 291 -8.81 7.65 -12.71
N GLU A 292 -10.09 7.28 -12.64
CA GLU A 292 -10.85 7.29 -11.38
C GLU A 292 -10.22 6.38 -10.30
N ASN A 293 -9.62 5.26 -10.72
CA ASN A 293 -8.91 4.35 -9.82
C ASN A 293 -7.44 4.74 -9.60
N GLY A 294 -6.97 5.81 -10.27
CA GLY A 294 -5.59 6.28 -10.17
C GLY A 294 -4.58 5.31 -10.77
N THR A 295 -3.40 5.25 -10.14
CA THR A 295 -2.26 4.47 -10.61
C THR A 295 -1.89 3.38 -9.60
N VAL A 296 -1.73 2.15 -10.06
CA VAL A 296 -1.25 1.02 -9.26
C VAL A 296 0.15 0.61 -9.73
N THR A 297 1.14 0.79 -8.87
CA THR A 297 2.53 0.37 -9.10
C THR A 297 2.80 -0.90 -8.33
N THR A 298 3.31 -1.92 -8.99
CA THR A 298 3.67 -3.21 -8.39
C THR A 298 5.16 -3.44 -8.48
N ILE A 299 5.80 -3.70 -7.34
CA ILE A 299 7.21 -4.06 -7.19
C ILE A 299 7.22 -5.53 -6.77
N ALA A 300 7.52 -6.42 -7.70
CA ALA A 300 7.50 -7.86 -7.49
C ALA A 300 8.92 -8.42 -7.36
N PHE A 301 9.21 -9.00 -6.21
CA PHE A 301 10.48 -9.65 -5.89
C PHE A 301 10.36 -11.15 -6.16
N PRO A 302 11.15 -11.72 -7.09
CA PRO A 302 11.08 -13.14 -7.40
C PRO A 302 11.60 -14.02 -6.26
N ASN A 303 12.56 -13.52 -5.48
CA ASN A 303 13.11 -14.24 -4.34
C ASN A 303 13.70 -13.27 -3.30
N VAL A 304 13.14 -13.27 -2.09
CA VAL A 304 13.63 -12.47 -0.95
C VAL A 304 14.08 -13.32 0.24
N LYS A 305 14.33 -14.63 0.06
CA LYS A 305 14.67 -15.53 1.17
C LYS A 305 15.87 -15.05 2.00
N ASP A 306 16.88 -14.50 1.33
CA ASP A 306 18.10 -14.01 1.98
C ASP A 306 17.90 -12.69 2.76
N TYR A 307 16.69 -12.12 2.64
CA TYR A 307 16.25 -10.93 3.36
C TYR A 307 15.21 -11.25 4.44
N ALA A 308 15.02 -12.52 4.80
CA ALA A 308 14.08 -12.95 5.85
C ALA A 308 14.29 -12.14 7.14
N GLY A 309 13.20 -11.56 7.66
CA GLY A 309 13.22 -10.69 8.84
C GLY A 309 13.79 -9.28 8.62
N LYS A 310 14.35 -8.98 7.45
CA LYS A 310 14.87 -7.65 7.11
C LYS A 310 13.77 -6.74 6.55
N THR A 311 14.05 -5.46 6.57
CA THR A 311 13.16 -4.42 6.06
C THR A 311 13.54 -4.04 4.63
N ILE A 312 12.57 -4.03 3.73
CA ILE A 312 12.68 -3.40 2.41
C ILE A 312 12.07 -2.00 2.52
N GLN A 313 12.85 -0.99 2.17
CA GLN A 313 12.43 0.40 2.08
C GLN A 313 12.35 0.81 0.61
N VAL A 314 11.23 1.41 0.21
CA VAL A 314 11.04 1.97 -1.13
C VAL A 314 10.79 3.46 -0.99
N THR A 315 11.61 4.28 -1.66
CA THR A 315 11.42 5.73 -1.73
C THR A 315 11.17 6.15 -3.16
N TYR A 316 10.23 7.07 -3.35
CA TYR A 316 9.86 7.58 -4.67
C TYR A 316 9.10 8.92 -4.55
N LYS A 317 8.80 9.54 -5.69
CA LYS A 317 8.13 10.83 -5.80
C LYS A 317 6.80 10.69 -6.53
N GLY A 318 5.82 11.49 -6.11
CA GLY A 318 4.57 11.70 -6.84
C GLY A 318 4.30 13.20 -7.00
N VAL A 319 3.75 13.60 -8.14
CA VAL A 319 3.37 14.98 -8.44
C VAL A 319 1.86 15.12 -8.38
N VAL A 320 1.37 16.10 -7.63
CA VAL A 320 -0.06 16.42 -7.56
C VAL A 320 -0.49 17.10 -8.84
N THR A 321 -1.45 16.51 -9.56
CA THR A 321 -1.93 17.03 -10.85
C THR A 321 -3.21 17.86 -10.69
N SER A 322 -3.61 18.55 -11.76
CA SER A 322 -4.88 19.28 -11.82
C SER A 322 -6.13 18.40 -11.66
N ASP A 323 -6.01 17.07 -11.77
CA ASP A 323 -7.10 16.14 -11.52
C ASP A 323 -7.39 15.94 -10.00
N ALA A 324 -6.49 16.40 -9.13
CA ALA A 324 -6.72 16.45 -7.68
C ALA A 324 -7.73 17.55 -7.35
N VAL A 325 -8.79 17.22 -6.61
CA VAL A 325 -9.85 18.17 -6.25
C VAL A 325 -9.79 18.51 -4.77
N ASP A 326 -10.14 17.60 -3.89
CA ASP A 326 -10.20 17.84 -2.44
C ASP A 326 -9.04 17.16 -1.69
N GLN A 327 -8.55 16.03 -2.21
CA GLN A 327 -7.43 15.28 -1.63
C GLN A 327 -6.81 14.33 -2.66
N VAL A 328 -5.58 13.91 -2.38
CA VAL A 328 -4.96 12.73 -2.97
C VAL A 328 -4.61 11.73 -1.87
N THR A 329 -4.73 10.44 -2.18
CA THR A 329 -4.39 9.35 -1.26
C THR A 329 -3.37 8.43 -1.91
N ASN A 330 -2.56 7.78 -1.07
CA ASN A 330 -1.62 6.80 -1.55
C ASN A 330 -1.44 5.69 -0.52
N LYS A 331 -1.77 4.44 -0.89
CA LYS A 331 -1.79 3.27 -0.02
C LYS A 331 -0.77 2.23 -0.47
N ALA A 332 -0.04 1.67 0.46
CA ALA A 332 0.82 0.52 0.21
C ALA A 332 0.20 -0.76 0.76
N THR A 333 0.37 -1.86 0.05
CA THR A 333 0.05 -3.21 0.51
C THR A 333 1.22 -4.14 0.22
N VAL A 334 1.31 -5.25 0.95
CA VAL A 334 2.30 -6.29 0.69
C VAL A 334 1.61 -7.64 0.53
N LYS A 335 2.21 -8.51 -0.29
CA LYS A 335 1.73 -9.86 -0.53
C LYS A 335 2.87 -10.86 -0.35
N ASN A 336 2.64 -11.91 0.42
CA ASN A 336 3.64 -12.93 0.68
C ASN A 336 3.59 -14.06 -0.36
N ASN A 337 4.49 -15.05 -0.22
CA ASN A 337 4.62 -16.20 -1.12
C ASN A 337 3.36 -17.08 -1.19
N ASN A 338 2.48 -17.01 -0.18
CA ASN A 338 1.22 -17.74 -0.09
C ASN A 338 0.00 -16.86 -0.44
N ASP A 339 0.21 -15.78 -1.18
CA ASP A 339 -0.83 -14.87 -1.66
C ASP A 339 -1.64 -14.15 -0.56
N GLN A 340 -1.15 -14.16 0.68
CA GLN A 340 -1.78 -13.43 1.77
C GLN A 340 -1.34 -11.97 1.75
N THR A 341 -2.26 -11.07 2.07
CA THR A 341 -2.05 -9.62 1.95
C THR A 341 -1.99 -8.96 3.32
N GLY A 342 -0.99 -8.08 3.51
CA GLY A 342 -0.90 -7.13 4.61
C GLY A 342 -1.27 -5.73 4.11
N GLU A 343 -2.29 -5.13 4.73
CA GLU A 343 -2.88 -3.85 4.31
C GLU A 343 -2.31 -2.69 5.12
N GLY A 344 -1.58 -1.77 4.48
CA GLY A 344 -1.08 -0.56 5.13
C GLY A 344 -2.13 0.55 5.21
N THR A 345 -1.90 1.53 6.07
CA THR A 345 -2.73 2.73 6.18
C THR A 345 -2.37 3.71 5.05
N PRO A 346 -3.35 4.30 4.36
CA PRO A 346 -3.08 5.28 3.32
C PRO A 346 -2.52 6.58 3.89
N VAL A 347 -1.60 7.21 3.17
CA VAL A 347 -1.24 8.61 3.35
C VAL A 347 -2.25 9.47 2.60
N VAL A 348 -2.77 10.50 3.27
CA VAL A 348 -3.72 11.46 2.70
C VAL A 348 -3.07 12.83 2.67
N LYS A 349 -3.15 13.51 1.52
CA LYS A 349 -2.79 14.93 1.36
C LYS A 349 -4.02 15.69 0.86
N LYS A 350 -4.44 16.69 1.60
CA LYS A 350 -5.64 17.46 1.31
C LYS A 350 -5.33 18.74 0.54
N LEU A 351 -6.31 19.23 -0.19
CA LEU A 351 -6.22 20.49 -0.94
C LEU A 351 -7.28 21.46 -0.44
N GLY A 352 -6.92 22.73 -0.41
CA GLY A 352 -7.80 23.83 -0.08
C GLY A 352 -8.38 24.48 -1.31
N LYS A 353 -9.47 25.21 -1.11
CA LYS A 353 -10.18 25.98 -2.14
C LYS A 353 -10.81 27.22 -1.51
N PHE A 354 -11.10 28.21 -2.30
CA PHE A 354 -11.91 29.35 -1.91
C PHE A 354 -12.64 29.91 -3.11
N ASP A 355 -13.70 30.65 -2.84
CA ASP A 355 -14.44 31.37 -3.88
C ASP A 355 -15.02 32.67 -3.35
N PHE A 356 -15.31 33.57 -4.23
CA PHE A 356 -16.07 34.78 -3.97
C PHE A 356 -16.80 35.26 -5.24
N THR A 357 -17.80 36.14 -5.02
CA THR A 357 -18.51 36.80 -6.11
C THR A 357 -18.18 38.29 -6.12
N LYS A 358 -17.69 38.82 -7.23
CA LYS A 358 -17.49 40.24 -7.43
C LYS A 358 -18.82 40.92 -7.63
N ILE A 359 -19.13 41.96 -6.85
CA ILE A 359 -20.37 42.71 -6.91
C ILE A 359 -20.10 44.22 -6.98
N GLY A 360 -21.10 45.00 -7.37
CA GLY A 360 -21.05 46.46 -7.40
C GLY A 360 -22.05 47.10 -6.49
N ILE A 361 -21.74 48.30 -5.99
CA ILE A 361 -22.60 49.04 -5.05
C ILE A 361 -24.00 49.35 -5.62
N ASP A 362 -24.14 49.48 -6.95
CA ASP A 362 -25.44 49.72 -7.59
C ASP A 362 -26.15 48.44 -8.00
N ASN A 363 -25.50 47.28 -7.85
CA ASN A 363 -26.00 46.02 -8.34
C ASN A 363 -25.47 44.86 -7.48
N ASP A 364 -25.71 44.95 -6.20
CA ASP A 364 -25.24 43.99 -5.17
C ASP A 364 -25.88 42.59 -5.30
N ALA A 365 -27.04 42.51 -5.98
CA ALA A 365 -27.73 41.25 -6.23
C ALA A 365 -27.16 40.48 -7.42
N ASN A 366 -26.38 41.11 -8.32
CA ASN A 366 -25.81 40.50 -9.51
C ASN A 366 -24.28 40.61 -9.49
N GLY A 367 -23.60 39.58 -10.00
CA GLY A 367 -22.16 39.60 -10.14
C GLY A 367 -21.67 40.61 -11.16
N LEU A 368 -20.39 40.98 -11.08
CA LEU A 368 -19.70 41.85 -12.04
C LEU A 368 -18.58 41.10 -12.75
N ALA A 369 -18.61 41.08 -14.07
CA ALA A 369 -17.57 40.51 -14.90
C ALA A 369 -16.37 41.46 -15.06
N GLY A 370 -15.20 40.88 -15.37
CA GLY A 370 -14.03 41.60 -15.86
C GLY A 370 -13.20 42.30 -14.78
N ALA A 371 -13.45 42.07 -13.50
CA ALA A 371 -12.49 42.42 -12.45
C ALA A 371 -11.31 41.45 -12.52
N GLU A 372 -10.09 41.96 -12.37
CA GLU A 372 -8.88 41.15 -12.40
C GLU A 372 -8.24 41.10 -11.02
N PHE A 373 -7.82 39.89 -10.63
CA PHE A 373 -7.17 39.62 -9.35
C PHE A 373 -5.85 38.88 -9.56
N LYS A 374 -4.94 39.06 -8.59
CA LYS A 374 -3.75 38.22 -8.42
C LYS A 374 -3.74 37.65 -7.02
N VAL A 375 -3.22 36.44 -6.87
CA VAL A 375 -3.14 35.74 -5.58
C VAL A 375 -1.69 35.44 -5.23
N SER A 376 -1.32 35.69 -3.98
CA SER A 376 0.03 35.55 -3.44
C SER A 376 0.00 34.73 -2.14
N ALA A 377 1.00 33.91 -1.93
CA ALA A 377 1.22 33.18 -0.66
C ALA A 377 2.25 33.86 0.26
N ASP A 378 2.85 35.00 -0.17
CA ASP A 378 3.93 35.69 0.54
C ASP A 378 3.62 37.18 0.81
N GLY A 379 2.33 37.51 0.93
CA GLY A 379 1.87 38.86 1.23
C GLY A 379 1.96 39.83 0.05
N GLY A 380 1.90 39.35 -1.18
CA GLY A 380 1.88 40.19 -2.40
C GLY A 380 3.25 40.46 -3.03
N LYS A 381 4.30 39.74 -2.61
CA LYS A 381 5.65 39.89 -3.19
C LYS A 381 5.79 39.12 -4.50
N THR A 382 5.28 37.89 -4.52
CA THR A 382 5.20 37.06 -5.74
C THR A 382 3.78 36.56 -5.95
N PHE A 383 3.39 36.36 -7.21
CA PHE A 383 2.04 35.93 -7.55
C PHE A 383 2.05 34.51 -8.14
N ILE A 384 1.07 33.73 -7.70
CA ILE A 384 0.85 32.35 -8.17
C ILE A 384 0.26 32.43 -9.57
N LYS A 385 0.74 31.60 -10.48
CA LYS A 385 0.16 31.41 -11.80
C LYS A 385 -0.92 30.34 -11.74
N PHE A 386 -1.98 30.52 -12.51
CA PHE A 386 -3.15 29.67 -12.55
C PHE A 386 -3.56 29.33 -13.99
N SER A 387 -4.07 28.12 -14.17
CA SER A 387 -4.90 27.70 -15.30
C SER A 387 -6.33 27.46 -14.84
N GLN A 388 -7.28 27.36 -15.79
CA GLN A 388 -8.67 27.02 -15.48
C GLN A 388 -8.99 25.58 -15.92
N ASP A 389 -9.81 24.89 -15.12
CA ASP A 389 -10.40 23.63 -15.52
C ASP A 389 -11.63 23.81 -16.43
N ALA A 390 -12.24 22.70 -16.86
CA ALA A 390 -13.43 22.71 -17.72
C ALA A 390 -14.67 23.42 -17.11
N ASN A 391 -14.66 23.64 -15.78
CA ASN A 391 -15.72 24.35 -15.06
C ASN A 391 -15.37 25.83 -14.81
N GLY A 392 -14.21 26.28 -15.32
CA GLY A 392 -13.73 27.66 -15.12
C GLY A 392 -13.17 27.90 -13.71
N VAL A 393 -12.84 26.85 -12.94
CA VAL A 393 -12.21 26.98 -11.63
C VAL A 393 -10.70 27.05 -11.80
N TYR A 394 -10.08 28.03 -11.18
CA TYR A 394 -8.65 28.25 -11.22
C TYR A 394 -7.90 27.23 -10.33
N TYR A 395 -6.76 26.73 -10.80
CA TYR A 395 -5.84 25.90 -10.04
C TYR A 395 -4.39 26.33 -10.31
N PRO A 396 -3.45 26.19 -9.37
CA PRO A 396 -2.03 26.51 -9.56
C PRO A 396 -1.43 25.77 -10.76
N ASP A 397 -0.77 26.52 -11.64
CA ASP A 397 -0.08 26.00 -12.82
C ASP A 397 1.11 26.91 -13.17
N ALA A 398 2.32 26.36 -13.13
CA ALA A 398 3.54 27.12 -13.45
C ALA A 398 3.54 27.71 -14.88
N ASN A 399 2.79 27.11 -15.79
CA ASN A 399 2.64 27.56 -17.19
C ASN A 399 1.42 28.47 -17.39
N GLY A 400 0.63 28.70 -16.34
CA GLY A 400 -0.57 29.54 -16.38
C GLY A 400 -0.29 31.04 -16.31
N ASN A 401 -1.35 31.82 -16.03
CA ASN A 401 -1.32 33.28 -15.89
C ASN A 401 -1.47 33.66 -14.40
N GLU A 402 -0.88 34.80 -14.02
CA GLU A 402 -1.06 35.36 -12.66
C GLU A 402 -2.45 35.98 -12.47
N THR A 403 -3.16 36.28 -13.53
CA THR A 403 -4.43 37.02 -13.50
C THR A 403 -5.61 36.07 -13.46
N LEU A 404 -6.46 36.23 -12.45
CA LEU A 404 -7.78 35.63 -12.34
C LEU A 404 -8.81 36.68 -12.68
N THR A 405 -9.78 36.37 -13.56
CA THR A 405 -10.81 37.32 -14.00
C THR A 405 -12.17 36.90 -13.48
N SER A 406 -12.95 37.83 -12.93
CA SER A 406 -14.33 37.55 -12.51
C SER A 406 -15.20 37.20 -13.71
N ALA A 407 -15.95 36.10 -13.60
CA ALA A 407 -16.66 35.45 -14.70
C ALA A 407 -17.75 36.32 -15.32
N ASP A 408 -17.94 36.20 -16.65
CA ASP A 408 -18.98 36.90 -17.40
C ASP A 408 -20.35 36.15 -17.40
N GLY A 409 -20.46 35.07 -16.66
CA GLY A 409 -21.66 34.22 -16.56
C GLY A 409 -21.93 33.36 -17.80
N LYS A 410 -20.94 33.25 -18.70
CA LYS A 410 -21.02 32.46 -19.93
C LYS A 410 -19.98 31.34 -19.93
N GLY A 411 -20.11 30.40 -20.86
CA GLY A 411 -19.15 29.32 -21.03
C GLY A 411 -19.09 28.37 -19.81
N ALA A 412 -17.88 28.06 -19.39
CA ALA A 412 -17.61 27.11 -18.27
C ALA A 412 -18.08 27.69 -16.92
N GLN A 413 -17.76 28.95 -16.63
CA GLN A 413 -18.13 29.63 -15.38
C GLN A 413 -19.46 30.38 -15.55
N LYS A 414 -20.57 29.69 -15.29
CA LYS A 414 -21.93 30.21 -15.51
C LYS A 414 -22.41 31.24 -14.49
N THR A 415 -21.74 31.40 -13.37
CA THR A 415 -22.11 32.37 -12.33
C THR A 415 -21.39 33.69 -12.59
N LEU A 416 -22.15 34.72 -12.94
CA LEU A 416 -21.63 36.07 -13.18
C LEU A 416 -20.87 36.59 -11.95
N GLY A 417 -19.70 37.20 -12.18
CA GLY A 417 -18.86 37.79 -11.14
C GLY A 417 -18.06 36.77 -10.29
N LYS A 418 -18.21 35.46 -10.53
CA LYS A 418 -17.56 34.43 -9.75
C LYS A 418 -16.06 34.37 -10.01
N VAL A 419 -15.27 34.23 -8.93
CA VAL A 419 -13.89 33.81 -8.93
C VAL A 419 -13.81 32.60 -8.01
N ALA A 420 -13.40 31.44 -8.53
CA ALA A 420 -13.26 30.20 -7.75
C ALA A 420 -11.85 29.64 -7.95
N VAL A 421 -11.19 29.26 -6.86
CA VAL A 421 -9.83 28.75 -6.82
C VAL A 421 -9.82 27.46 -6.03
N ARG A 422 -9.08 26.45 -6.48
CA ARG A 422 -8.87 25.18 -5.80
C ARG A 422 -7.41 24.75 -5.89
N GLY A 423 -7.08 23.67 -5.16
CA GLY A 423 -5.77 23.04 -5.29
C GLY A 423 -4.66 23.79 -4.54
N LEU A 424 -4.98 24.38 -3.40
CA LEU A 424 -4.06 25.13 -2.55
C LEU A 424 -3.71 24.35 -1.27
N ALA A 425 -2.47 24.49 -0.79
CA ALA A 425 -2.06 24.00 0.52
C ALA A 425 -2.59 24.90 1.64
N GLU A 426 -2.38 24.48 2.90
CA GLU A 426 -2.61 25.34 4.07
C GLU A 426 -1.75 26.62 4.00
N GLY A 427 -2.31 27.72 4.45
CA GLY A 427 -1.59 29.00 4.44
C GLY A 427 -2.51 30.19 4.39
N VAL A 428 -1.91 31.38 4.45
CA VAL A 428 -2.60 32.66 4.27
C VAL A 428 -2.26 33.21 2.91
N TYR A 429 -3.26 33.37 2.08
CA TYR A 429 -3.16 33.90 0.72
C TYR A 429 -3.67 35.33 0.67
N THR A 430 -2.97 36.20 -0.04
CA THR A 430 -3.41 37.57 -0.31
C THR A 430 -4.00 37.63 -1.71
N ALA A 431 -5.29 37.97 -1.82
CA ALA A 431 -5.96 38.25 -3.06
C ALA A 431 -6.00 39.77 -3.28
N GLN A 432 -5.42 40.25 -4.38
CA GLN A 432 -5.31 41.64 -4.72
C GLN A 432 -6.04 41.91 -6.02
N GLU A 433 -7.02 42.82 -6.02
CA GLU A 433 -7.65 43.32 -7.21
C GLU A 433 -6.66 44.24 -7.97
N THR A 434 -6.38 43.92 -9.23
CA THR A 434 -5.44 44.67 -10.06
C THR A 434 -6.16 45.58 -11.05
N LYS A 435 -7.43 45.24 -11.38
CA LYS A 435 -8.29 46.03 -12.28
C LYS A 435 -9.73 45.96 -11.81
N ALA A 436 -10.37 47.09 -11.65
CA ALA A 436 -11.79 47.16 -11.31
C ALA A 436 -12.68 46.83 -12.54
N PRO A 437 -13.94 46.34 -12.31
CA PRO A 437 -14.90 46.20 -13.40
C PRO A 437 -15.19 47.53 -14.10
N THR A 438 -15.56 47.48 -15.37
CA THR A 438 -15.91 48.68 -16.15
C THR A 438 -16.99 49.51 -15.45
N GLY A 439 -16.73 50.81 -15.26
CA GLY A 439 -17.64 51.77 -14.63
C GLY A 439 -17.47 51.90 -13.11
N TYR A 440 -16.48 51.23 -12.52
CA TYR A 440 -16.12 51.36 -11.11
C TYR A 440 -14.77 52.04 -10.91
N ALA A 441 -14.51 52.55 -9.71
CA ALA A 441 -13.34 53.36 -9.42
C ALA A 441 -12.06 52.50 -9.26
N GLU A 442 -11.04 52.82 -10.06
CA GLU A 442 -9.74 52.11 -10.08
C GLU A 442 -8.88 52.38 -8.82
N ASN A 443 -9.15 53.41 -8.06
CA ASN A 443 -8.41 53.78 -6.85
C ASN A 443 -8.92 53.13 -5.58
N PHE A 444 -10.01 52.33 -5.63
CA PHE A 444 -10.58 51.58 -4.49
C PHE A 444 -10.57 50.10 -4.78
N LYS A 445 -9.49 49.59 -5.37
CA LYS A 445 -9.27 48.17 -5.59
C LYS A 445 -9.07 47.45 -4.27
N VAL A 446 -9.68 46.29 -4.12
CA VAL A 446 -9.73 45.53 -2.88
C VAL A 446 -8.51 44.64 -2.73
N THR A 447 -7.95 44.58 -1.52
CA THR A 447 -6.95 43.58 -1.12
C THR A 447 -7.41 42.92 0.16
N PHE A 448 -7.49 41.61 0.16
CA PHE A 448 -7.94 40.82 1.32
C PHE A 448 -7.15 39.53 1.45
N THR A 449 -7.26 38.87 2.58
CA THR A 449 -6.61 37.58 2.81
C THR A 449 -7.64 36.46 2.85
N VAL A 450 -7.16 35.27 2.45
CA VAL A 450 -7.88 34.00 2.53
C VAL A 450 -7.01 33.01 3.31
N THR A 451 -7.55 32.41 4.35
CA THR A 451 -6.84 31.41 5.15
C THR A 451 -7.35 30.01 4.81
N ILE A 452 -6.46 29.15 4.31
CA ILE A 452 -6.68 27.70 4.15
C ILE A 452 -6.14 27.02 5.41
N GLY A 453 -6.97 26.24 6.06
CA GLY A 453 -6.58 25.53 7.28
C GLY A 453 -5.80 24.24 7.02
N THR A 454 -5.24 23.65 8.10
CA THR A 454 -4.43 22.42 8.08
C THR A 454 -5.16 21.19 7.54
N ASN A 455 -6.48 21.24 7.49
CA ASN A 455 -7.32 20.17 6.91
C ASN A 455 -7.70 20.41 5.44
N GLY A 456 -7.13 21.43 4.79
CA GLY A 456 -7.58 21.83 3.47
C GLY A 456 -9.04 22.29 3.46
N GLY A 457 -9.76 22.03 2.35
CA GLY A 457 -11.17 22.37 2.23
C GLY A 457 -11.42 23.87 1.98
N GLU A 458 -12.55 24.36 2.44
CA GLU A 458 -12.97 25.73 2.17
C GLU A 458 -12.19 26.75 3.01
N GLY A 459 -11.60 27.75 2.32
CA GLY A 459 -10.85 28.83 2.94
C GLY A 459 -11.76 29.93 3.49
N THR A 460 -11.27 30.59 4.52
CA THR A 460 -11.97 31.69 5.18
C THR A 460 -11.45 33.04 4.67
N LEU A 461 -12.33 33.86 4.10
CA LEU A 461 -12.02 35.23 3.69
C LEU A 461 -11.94 36.13 4.92
N ALA A 462 -11.00 37.06 4.93
CA ALA A 462 -10.92 38.10 5.94
C ALA A 462 -11.53 39.41 5.44
N VAL A 463 -12.09 40.20 6.36
CA VAL A 463 -12.58 41.53 6.07
C VAL A 463 -11.38 42.45 5.73
N ASP A 464 -11.48 43.22 4.65
CA ASP A 464 -10.49 44.22 4.25
C ASP A 464 -10.64 45.52 5.07
N THR A 465 -9.68 46.40 4.97
CA THR A 465 -9.65 47.70 5.71
C THR A 465 -10.78 48.64 5.35
N LEU A 466 -11.34 48.51 4.17
CA LEU A 466 -12.44 49.35 3.68
C LEU A 466 -13.81 48.70 3.77
N HIS A 467 -13.86 47.49 4.42
CA HIS A 467 -15.07 46.69 4.58
C HIS A 467 -15.80 46.33 3.27
N GLN A 468 -15.04 46.20 2.17
CA GLN A 468 -15.56 45.81 0.85
C GLN A 468 -15.76 44.28 0.74
N VAL A 469 -15.20 43.48 1.66
CA VAL A 469 -15.33 42.01 1.70
C VAL A 469 -16.38 41.60 2.73
N ASN A 470 -17.45 40.98 2.22
CA ASN A 470 -18.43 40.29 3.08
C ASN A 470 -18.09 38.81 3.20
N THR A 471 -17.64 38.40 4.36
CA THR A 471 -17.18 37.03 4.61
C THR A 471 -18.33 36.02 4.70
N THR A 472 -19.53 36.45 5.09
CA THR A 472 -20.71 35.58 5.20
C THR A 472 -21.25 35.19 3.84
N ASN A 473 -21.43 36.18 2.96
CA ASN A 473 -21.97 35.98 1.60
C ASN A 473 -20.87 35.69 0.57
N LYS A 474 -19.59 35.75 0.98
CA LYS A 474 -18.41 35.64 0.11
C LYS A 474 -18.49 36.61 -1.09
N THR A 475 -18.79 37.89 -0.83
CA THR A 475 -18.85 38.92 -1.88
C THR A 475 -17.75 39.94 -1.69
N VAL A 476 -17.25 40.46 -2.82
CA VAL A 476 -16.23 41.51 -2.89
C VAL A 476 -16.81 42.69 -3.65
N LEU A 477 -17.00 43.80 -2.95
CA LEU A 477 -17.71 45.01 -3.45
C LEU A 477 -16.74 45.95 -4.18
N ASN A 478 -17.15 46.51 -5.34
CA ASN A 478 -16.58 47.72 -5.89
C ASN A 478 -17.53 48.93 -5.75
N VAL A 479 -16.93 50.09 -5.57
CA VAL A 479 -17.62 51.38 -5.44
C VAL A 479 -17.23 52.30 -6.59
N LYS A 480 -18.03 53.32 -6.86
CA LYS A 480 -17.76 54.35 -7.88
C LYS A 480 -17.11 55.61 -7.31
N SER A 481 -17.27 55.82 -5.99
CA SER A 481 -16.71 56.97 -5.28
C SER A 481 -16.39 56.61 -3.80
N ILE A 482 -15.58 57.43 -3.14
CA ILE A 482 -15.21 57.28 -1.73
C ILE A 482 -16.43 57.33 -0.80
N THR A 483 -17.46 58.06 -1.15
CA THR A 483 -18.68 58.23 -0.33
C THR A 483 -19.54 56.97 -0.28
N GLN A 484 -19.27 55.98 -1.16
CA GLN A 484 -20.00 54.71 -1.23
C GLN A 484 -19.29 53.57 -0.50
N LEU A 485 -18.11 53.82 0.08
CA LEU A 485 -17.43 52.80 0.87
C LEU A 485 -18.26 52.43 2.10
N PRO A 486 -18.32 51.12 2.45
CA PRO A 486 -19.00 50.66 3.65
C PRO A 486 -18.26 51.13 4.91
N LEU A 487 -18.56 52.34 5.35
CA LEU A 487 -18.01 52.91 6.58
C LEU A 487 -18.85 52.40 7.76
N THR A 488 -18.37 51.41 8.48
CA THR A 488 -19.07 50.85 9.66
C THR A 488 -18.49 51.40 10.97
N GLY A 489 -19.35 51.92 11.84
CA GLY A 489 -19.06 52.29 13.22
C GLY A 489 -18.26 53.55 13.46
N ALA A 490 -17.58 53.66 14.60
CA ALA A 490 -16.89 54.85 15.12
C ALA A 490 -15.79 55.39 14.18
N ALA A 491 -15.15 54.58 13.38
CA ALA A 491 -14.10 55.04 12.42
C ALA A 491 -14.66 55.87 11.27
N GLY A 492 -15.86 55.52 10.77
CA GLY A 492 -16.51 56.28 9.70
C GLY A 492 -17.02 57.64 10.21
N THR A 493 -17.66 57.65 11.40
CA THR A 493 -18.09 58.89 12.06
C THR A 493 -16.89 59.76 12.43
N MET A 494 -15.77 59.18 12.87
CA MET A 494 -14.55 59.94 13.18
C MET A 494 -13.94 60.62 11.92
N LEU A 495 -13.89 59.95 10.78
CA LEU A 495 -13.39 60.53 9.53
C LEU A 495 -14.28 61.70 9.09
N PHE A 496 -15.59 61.51 9.09
CA PHE A 496 -16.51 62.59 8.76
C PHE A 496 -16.44 63.75 9.75
N THR A 497 -16.25 63.45 11.04
CA THR A 497 -16.07 64.47 12.07
C THR A 497 -14.80 65.26 11.88
N VAL A 498 -13.68 64.60 11.56
CA VAL A 498 -12.40 65.27 11.27
C VAL A 498 -12.50 66.15 10.00
N VAL A 499 -13.10 65.66 8.93
CA VAL A 499 -13.32 66.44 7.70
C VAL A 499 -14.26 67.65 7.95
N ALA A 500 -15.34 67.45 8.73
CA ALA A 500 -16.25 68.51 9.10
C ALA A 500 -15.57 69.58 9.96
N VAL A 501 -14.73 69.19 10.92
CA VAL A 501 -13.97 70.12 11.78
C VAL A 501 -12.93 70.87 10.95
N LEU A 502 -12.25 70.24 10.01
CA LEU A 502 -11.31 70.90 9.11
C LEU A 502 -12.01 71.91 8.18
N LEU A 503 -13.18 71.57 7.63
CA LEU A 503 -13.98 72.48 6.80
C LEU A 503 -14.52 73.65 7.61
N ALA A 504 -14.99 73.39 8.85
CA ALA A 504 -15.43 74.45 9.75
C ALA A 504 -14.28 75.37 10.17
N GLY A 505 -13.08 74.83 10.41
CA GLY A 505 -11.86 75.58 10.69
C GLY A 505 -11.45 76.48 9.51
N VAL A 506 -11.50 75.97 8.29
CA VAL A 506 -11.23 76.76 7.08
C VAL A 506 -12.27 77.87 6.89
N ALA A 507 -13.57 77.55 7.09
CA ALA A 507 -14.64 78.55 6.98
C ALA A 507 -14.50 79.65 8.05
N ALA A 508 -14.14 79.27 9.29
CA ALA A 508 -13.91 80.20 10.39
C ALA A 508 -12.71 81.12 10.12
N THR A 509 -11.62 80.61 9.57
CA THR A 509 -10.41 81.35 9.23
C THR A 509 -10.67 82.29 8.06
N VAL A 510 -11.39 81.86 7.04
CA VAL A 510 -11.82 82.74 5.92
C VAL A 510 -12.76 83.83 6.42
N PHE A 511 -13.71 83.53 7.29
CA PHE A 511 -14.63 84.53 7.85
C PHE A 511 -13.92 85.55 8.75
N ALA A 512 -12.98 85.05 9.63
CA ALA A 512 -12.17 85.97 10.44
C ALA A 512 -11.30 86.88 9.63
N LYS A 513 -10.66 86.36 8.57
CA LYS A 513 -9.86 87.18 7.63
C LYS A 513 -10.69 88.17 6.81
N SER A 514 -11.88 87.78 6.38
CA SER A 514 -12.82 88.64 5.73
C SER A 514 -13.30 89.83 6.64
N ARG A 515 -13.53 89.53 7.92
CA ARG A 515 -13.88 90.59 8.92
C ARG A 515 -12.71 91.55 9.22
N SER A 516 -11.49 91.02 9.34
CA SER A 516 -10.31 91.85 9.55
C SER A 516 -10.01 92.76 8.38
N THR A 517 -10.19 92.28 7.14
CA THR A 517 -10.03 93.04 5.90
C THR A 517 -11.10 94.11 5.80
N LYS A 518 -12.38 93.82 6.16
CA LYS A 518 -13.43 94.84 6.20
C LYS A 518 -13.18 95.95 7.23
N ARG A 519 -12.59 95.62 8.37
CA ARG A 519 -12.19 96.60 9.40
C ARG A 519 -11.03 97.48 8.95
N ALA A 520 -10.07 96.93 8.25
CA ALA A 520 -8.94 97.67 7.69
C ALA A 520 -9.28 98.61 6.52
N LEU A 521 -10.43 98.37 5.84
CA LEU A 521 -10.93 99.19 4.74
C LEU A 521 -11.90 100.32 5.20
N ASN A 522 -12.35 100.34 6.47
CA ASN A 522 -13.27 101.34 7.03
C ASN A 522 -12.58 102.23 8.09
N VAL A 523 -11.24 102.43 7.94
CA VAL A 523 -10.49 103.46 8.69
C VAL A 523 -10.16 104.64 7.74
#